data_46e416e0554eafae7337b8b7deb9976a
#
_entry.id   46e416e0554eafae7337b8b7deb9976a
#
_cell.length_a   1.000
_cell.length_b   1.000
_cell.length_c   1.000
_cell.angle_alpha   90.00
_cell.angle_beta   90.00
_cell.angle_gamma   90.00
#
_symmetry.space_group_name_H-M   'P 1'
#
loop_
_entity.id
_entity.type
_entity.pdbx_description
1 polymer ?
#
loop_
_entity_poly.entity_id
_entity_poly.type
_entity_poly.pdbx_seq_one_letter_code
_entity_poly.pdbx_strand_id
1 'polypeptide(L)'
;MMVRLLVAVLLLAGLSAASAQRMGGAQFPIKGMDGTTVANHALSAAQMAQVERLPGLVDATVAKGDVTIYQFYDLNCPYCRQASADIGKLIAADSALRLVFVPYPVLSVQSIEASRVELAVRELNPKRFFEFQRKVYEGRGVIDGARAISVTDAMGLDRGKILEIANKSGITDIMKTHARVGGELKLMATPAYVIQGVAIVGHPGFESLRKVVASVRSCKKVAC
;
A
#
# COMPACT_ATOMS: atom_id res chain seq x y z
N MET A 1 -67.86 -40.20 18.63
CA MET A 1 -67.38 -39.61 17.38
C MET A 1 -66.32 -38.59 17.74
N MET A 2 -65.02 -38.98 17.67
CA MET A 2 -63.91 -38.14 18.00
C MET A 2 -63.26 -37.63 16.70
N VAL A 3 -63.33 -36.33 16.44
CA VAL A 3 -62.66 -35.67 15.32
C VAL A 3 -61.21 -35.37 15.74
N ARG A 4 -60.22 -36.01 15.14
CA ARG A 4 -58.80 -35.73 15.31
C ARG A 4 -58.39 -34.58 14.39
N LEU A 5 -58.08 -33.41 14.95
CA LEU A 5 -57.43 -32.29 14.26
C LEU A 5 -55.95 -32.59 14.12
N LEU A 6 -55.47 -32.80 12.89
CA LEU A 6 -54.06 -32.84 12.54
C LEU A 6 -53.57 -31.39 12.32
N VAL A 7 -52.74 -30.89 13.23
CA VAL A 7 -52.02 -29.63 13.05
C VAL A 7 -50.69 -29.95 12.33
N ALA A 8 -50.63 -29.58 11.06
CA ALA A 8 -49.38 -29.63 10.32
C ALA A 8 -48.50 -28.39 10.66
N VAL A 9 -47.42 -28.61 11.41
CA VAL A 9 -46.41 -27.59 11.66
C VAL A 9 -45.45 -27.57 10.48
N LEU A 10 -45.56 -26.53 9.62
CA LEU A 10 -44.59 -26.20 8.57
C LEU A 10 -43.37 -25.57 9.22
N LEU A 11 -42.30 -26.33 9.41
CA LEU A 11 -40.96 -25.83 9.73
C LEU A 11 -40.36 -25.16 8.49
N LEU A 12 -40.47 -23.85 8.38
CA LEU A 12 -39.68 -23.04 7.45
C LEU A 12 -38.24 -23.03 7.94
N ALA A 13 -37.40 -23.91 7.43
CA ALA A 13 -35.96 -23.86 7.58
C ALA A 13 -35.45 -22.67 6.75
N GLY A 14 -35.31 -21.50 7.40
CA GLY A 14 -34.62 -20.38 6.85
C GLY A 14 -33.12 -20.71 6.68
N LEU A 15 -32.69 -21.00 5.46
CA LEU A 15 -31.28 -21.04 5.08
C LEU A 15 -30.73 -19.63 5.14
N SER A 16 -30.25 -19.24 6.30
CA SER A 16 -29.33 -18.11 6.42
C SER A 16 -28.03 -18.53 5.76
N ALA A 17 -27.84 -18.13 4.50
CA ALA A 17 -26.54 -18.19 3.86
C ALA A 17 -25.61 -17.24 4.63
N ALA A 18 -24.95 -17.75 5.65
CA ALA A 18 -23.81 -17.08 6.27
C ALA A 18 -22.73 -16.98 5.18
N SER A 19 -22.63 -15.77 4.57
CA SER A 19 -21.52 -15.41 3.71
C SER A 19 -20.27 -15.45 4.57
N ALA A 20 -19.60 -16.60 4.64
CA ALA A 20 -18.27 -16.72 5.21
C ALA A 20 -17.37 -15.79 4.41
N GLN A 21 -17.11 -14.60 4.95
CA GLN A 21 -16.08 -13.70 4.44
C GLN A 21 -14.75 -14.43 4.56
N ARG A 22 -14.33 -15.06 3.47
CA ARG A 22 -13.00 -15.65 3.34
C ARG A 22 -12.01 -14.50 3.48
N MET A 23 -11.38 -14.39 4.64
CA MET A 23 -10.22 -13.53 4.80
C MET A 23 -9.11 -14.05 3.88
N GLY A 24 -8.67 -13.22 2.92
CA GLY A 24 -7.48 -13.49 2.12
C GLY A 24 -7.65 -14.23 0.79
N GLY A 25 -8.87 -14.29 0.20
CA GLY A 25 -9.06 -14.81 -1.17
C GLY A 25 -8.62 -13.81 -2.25
N ALA A 26 -8.11 -14.33 -3.39
CA ALA A 26 -7.85 -13.50 -4.56
C ALA A 26 -9.13 -13.37 -5.39
N GLN A 27 -9.59 -12.13 -5.63
CA GLN A 27 -10.75 -11.84 -6.48
C GLN A 27 -10.38 -11.72 -7.97
N PHE A 28 -9.12 -11.37 -8.25
CA PHE A 28 -8.59 -11.17 -9.60
C PHE A 28 -7.39 -12.09 -9.84
N PRO A 29 -7.15 -12.57 -11.09
CA PRO A 29 -6.09 -13.52 -11.41
C PRO A 29 -4.70 -12.88 -11.52
N ILE A 30 -4.31 -12.06 -10.53
CA ILE A 30 -3.01 -11.40 -10.48
C ILE A 30 -2.00 -12.40 -9.93
N LYS A 31 -1.00 -12.77 -10.73
CA LYS A 31 0.02 -13.75 -10.38
C LYS A 31 1.22 -13.09 -9.70
N GLY A 32 1.75 -13.75 -8.67
CA GLY A 32 3.02 -13.44 -8.06
C GLY A 32 4.20 -13.98 -8.87
N MET A 33 5.40 -13.70 -8.38
CA MET A 33 6.65 -14.15 -9.02
C MET A 33 6.79 -15.68 -9.07
N ASP A 34 6.17 -16.40 -8.16
CA ASP A 34 6.13 -17.86 -8.08
C ASP A 34 4.98 -18.49 -8.88
N GLY A 35 4.20 -17.67 -9.60
CA GLY A 35 3.05 -18.09 -10.38
C GLY A 35 1.77 -18.34 -9.57
N THR A 36 1.82 -18.25 -8.25
CA THR A 36 0.62 -18.32 -7.41
C THR A 36 -0.21 -17.04 -7.53
N THR A 37 -1.49 -17.07 -7.17
CA THR A 37 -2.30 -15.86 -7.21
C THR A 37 -2.09 -15.06 -5.93
N VAL A 38 -1.68 -13.80 -6.08
CA VAL A 38 -1.48 -12.86 -4.97
C VAL A 38 -2.83 -12.48 -4.36
N ALA A 39 -2.90 -12.36 -3.03
CA ALA A 39 -4.10 -11.91 -2.34
C ALA A 39 -4.52 -10.52 -2.84
N ASN A 40 -5.77 -10.38 -3.22
CA ASN A 40 -6.29 -9.11 -3.74
C ASN A 40 -7.82 -9.03 -3.59
N HIS A 41 -8.36 -7.82 -3.52
CA HIS A 41 -9.80 -7.59 -3.39
C HIS A 41 -10.20 -6.22 -3.93
N ALA A 42 -11.45 -6.09 -4.35
CA ALA A 42 -12.03 -4.82 -4.77
C ALA A 42 -12.25 -3.88 -3.58
N LEU A 43 -12.04 -2.61 -3.79
CA LEU A 43 -12.34 -1.51 -2.88
C LEU A 43 -13.63 -0.80 -3.33
N SER A 44 -14.41 -0.32 -2.39
CA SER A 44 -15.53 0.56 -2.67
C SER A 44 -15.06 1.95 -3.13
N ALA A 45 -15.93 2.71 -3.79
CA ALA A 45 -15.63 4.09 -4.17
C ALA A 45 -15.27 4.97 -2.96
N ALA A 46 -15.91 4.75 -1.81
CA ALA A 46 -15.60 5.47 -0.58
C ALA A 46 -14.18 5.14 -0.06
N GLN A 47 -13.77 3.87 -0.10
CA GLN A 47 -12.42 3.45 0.27
C GLN A 47 -11.37 4.02 -0.70
N MET A 48 -11.65 4.01 -2.01
CA MET A 48 -10.76 4.61 -3.00
C MET A 48 -10.58 6.11 -2.75
N ALA A 49 -11.66 6.83 -2.48
CA ALA A 49 -11.63 8.24 -2.13
C ALA A 49 -10.86 8.53 -0.82
N GLN A 50 -10.80 7.59 0.13
CA GLN A 50 -9.92 7.72 1.30
C GLN A 50 -8.45 7.64 0.91
N VAL A 51 -8.07 6.69 0.05
CA VAL A 51 -6.68 6.55 -0.44
C VAL A 51 -6.23 7.81 -1.16
N GLU A 52 -7.05 8.34 -2.06
CA GLU A 52 -6.73 9.53 -2.86
C GLU A 52 -6.54 10.81 -2.03
N ARG A 53 -7.15 10.87 -0.85
CA ARG A 53 -7.09 12.02 0.08
C ARG A 53 -6.16 11.81 1.26
N LEU A 54 -5.37 10.74 1.28
CA LEU A 54 -4.38 10.53 2.34
C LEU A 54 -3.44 11.74 2.44
N PRO A 55 -3.16 12.23 3.65
CA PRO A 55 -2.14 13.26 3.83
C PRO A 55 -0.75 12.65 3.59
N GLY A 56 0.23 13.47 3.26
CA GLY A 56 1.64 13.02 3.19
C GLY A 56 1.96 12.06 2.04
N LEU A 57 1.10 11.98 1.02
CA LEU A 57 1.37 11.24 -0.22
C LEU A 57 2.59 11.82 -0.95
N VAL A 58 3.36 10.96 -1.60
CA VAL A 58 4.54 11.35 -2.38
C VAL A 58 4.43 10.83 -3.79
N ASP A 59 4.27 11.73 -4.75
CA ASP A 59 4.39 11.39 -6.17
C ASP A 59 5.86 11.10 -6.50
N ALA A 60 6.18 9.85 -6.84
CA ALA A 60 7.53 9.43 -7.26
C ALA A 60 7.77 9.66 -8.76
N THR A 61 6.73 9.92 -9.52
CA THR A 61 6.75 10.15 -10.96
C THR A 61 5.97 11.42 -11.30
N VAL A 62 5.22 11.41 -12.42
CA VAL A 62 4.36 12.52 -12.82
C VAL A 62 3.12 12.62 -11.94
N ALA A 63 2.71 13.84 -11.58
CA ALA A 63 1.53 14.07 -10.75
C ALA A 63 0.18 13.71 -11.45
N LYS A 64 0.18 13.63 -12.77
CA LYS A 64 -1.00 13.31 -13.60
C LYS A 64 -0.65 12.20 -14.57
N GLY A 65 -0.56 10.96 -14.09
CA GLY A 65 -0.41 9.78 -14.94
C GLY A 65 -1.77 9.23 -15.37
N ASP A 66 -1.76 8.39 -16.42
CA ASP A 66 -2.95 7.71 -16.94
C ASP A 66 -3.40 6.52 -16.07
N VAL A 67 -2.46 5.91 -15.36
CA VAL A 67 -2.70 4.89 -14.32
C VAL A 67 -2.00 5.32 -13.06
N THR A 68 -2.69 5.21 -11.92
CA THR A 68 -2.10 5.51 -10.61
C THR A 68 -1.92 4.23 -9.80
N ILE A 69 -0.71 4.04 -9.26
CA ILE A 69 -0.38 3.01 -8.28
C ILE A 69 -0.08 3.69 -6.94
N TYR A 70 -0.84 3.35 -5.89
CA TYR A 70 -0.49 3.69 -4.52
C TYR A 70 0.23 2.51 -3.89
N GLN A 71 1.48 2.71 -3.43
CA GLN A 71 2.26 1.69 -2.75
C GLN A 71 2.32 1.97 -1.26
N PHE A 72 1.66 1.13 -0.46
CA PHE A 72 1.80 1.10 0.99
C PHE A 72 3.00 0.24 1.37
N TYR A 73 3.95 0.79 2.12
CA TYR A 73 5.19 0.09 2.42
C TYR A 73 5.76 0.47 3.79
N ASP A 74 6.57 -0.41 4.32
CA ASP A 74 7.33 -0.21 5.55
C ASP A 74 8.82 -0.33 5.23
N LEU A 75 9.64 0.60 5.74
CA LEU A 75 11.08 0.63 5.46
C LEU A 75 11.82 -0.61 6.01
N ASN A 76 11.30 -1.26 7.06
CA ASN A 76 11.89 -2.47 7.63
C ASN A 76 11.34 -3.77 7.02
N CYS A 77 10.41 -3.68 6.07
CA CYS A 77 9.90 -4.84 5.38
C CYS A 77 10.91 -5.36 4.34
N PRO A 78 11.39 -6.63 4.44
CA PRO A 78 12.33 -7.19 3.48
C PRO A 78 11.76 -7.26 2.06
N TYR A 79 10.46 -7.53 1.93
CA TYR A 79 9.77 -7.54 0.63
C TYR A 79 9.59 -6.13 0.04
N CYS A 80 9.49 -5.09 0.87
CA CYS A 80 9.48 -3.70 0.40
C CYS A 80 10.85 -3.30 -0.16
N ARG A 81 11.93 -3.74 0.49
CA ARG A 81 13.30 -3.55 -0.02
C ARG A 81 13.48 -4.23 -1.38
N GLN A 82 13.00 -5.47 -1.54
CA GLN A 82 13.03 -6.20 -2.81
C GLN A 82 12.18 -5.47 -3.87
N ALA A 83 10.97 -5.07 -3.51
CA ALA A 83 10.05 -4.35 -4.40
C ALA A 83 10.63 -3.02 -4.91
N SER A 84 11.48 -2.34 -4.12
CA SER A 84 12.08 -1.05 -4.50
C SER A 84 12.84 -1.11 -5.83
N ALA A 85 13.55 -2.21 -6.12
CA ALA A 85 14.24 -2.41 -7.39
C ALA A 85 13.25 -2.54 -8.57
N ASP A 86 12.18 -3.30 -8.38
CA ASP A 86 11.15 -3.50 -9.41
C ASP A 86 10.32 -2.23 -9.66
N ILE A 87 10.05 -1.47 -8.61
CA ILE A 87 9.43 -0.14 -8.71
C ILE A 87 10.31 0.82 -9.50
N GLY A 88 11.63 0.82 -9.25
CA GLY A 88 12.59 1.61 -10.03
C GLY A 88 12.57 1.27 -11.52
N LYS A 89 12.50 -0.02 -11.87
CA LYS A 89 12.34 -0.48 -13.26
C LYS A 89 11.01 -0.02 -13.87
N LEU A 90 9.92 -0.10 -13.10
CA LEU A 90 8.60 0.30 -13.55
C LEU A 90 8.53 1.79 -13.86
N ILE A 91 9.10 2.63 -12.99
CA ILE A 91 9.22 4.08 -13.20
C ILE A 91 10.05 4.39 -14.46
N ALA A 92 11.18 3.70 -14.65
CA ALA A 92 12.06 3.92 -15.81
C ALA A 92 11.42 3.47 -17.12
N ALA A 93 10.58 2.43 -17.09
CA ALA A 93 9.95 1.87 -18.29
C ALA A 93 8.66 2.60 -18.71
N ASP A 94 8.06 3.41 -17.84
CA ASP A 94 6.73 3.97 -18.07
C ASP A 94 6.59 5.40 -17.53
N SER A 95 6.84 6.37 -18.39
CA SER A 95 6.78 7.80 -18.06
C SER A 95 5.36 8.35 -17.87
N ALA A 96 4.33 7.61 -18.31
CA ALA A 96 2.92 7.99 -18.14
C ALA A 96 2.29 7.42 -16.84
N LEU A 97 3.03 6.54 -16.13
CA LEU A 97 2.58 5.97 -14.87
C LEU A 97 2.72 6.98 -13.73
N ARG A 98 1.67 7.15 -12.95
CA ARG A 98 1.72 7.82 -11.66
C ARG A 98 1.98 6.81 -10.55
N LEU A 99 3.13 6.90 -9.89
CA LEU A 99 3.42 6.11 -8.71
C LEU A 99 3.42 7.01 -7.46
N VAL A 100 2.65 6.60 -6.47
CA VAL A 100 2.45 7.33 -5.21
C VAL A 100 2.90 6.45 -4.05
N PHE A 101 3.87 6.93 -3.28
CA PHE A 101 4.31 6.27 -2.06
C PHE A 101 3.44 6.66 -0.87
N VAL A 102 3.07 5.66 -0.07
CA VAL A 102 2.32 5.79 1.18
C VAL A 102 3.14 5.13 2.30
N PRO A 103 3.94 5.89 3.07
CA PRO A 103 4.64 5.35 4.23
C PRO A 103 3.67 4.69 5.21
N TYR A 104 3.86 3.38 5.47
CA TYR A 104 2.96 2.55 6.27
C TYR A 104 3.76 1.79 7.33
N PRO A 105 4.29 2.51 8.36
CA PRO A 105 5.21 1.95 9.35
C PRO A 105 4.45 1.15 10.41
N VAL A 106 4.19 -0.13 10.14
CA VAL A 106 3.37 -1.02 10.98
C VAL A 106 4.16 -2.18 11.58
N LEU A 107 5.43 -2.37 11.20
CA LEU A 107 6.20 -3.53 11.61
C LEU A 107 6.94 -3.33 12.94
N SER A 108 7.42 -2.12 13.23
CA SER A 108 8.23 -1.88 14.42
C SER A 108 8.29 -0.40 14.82
N VAL A 109 8.79 -0.13 16.03
CA VAL A 109 9.10 1.24 16.49
C VAL A 109 10.16 1.87 15.59
N GLN A 110 11.16 1.12 15.16
CA GLN A 110 12.21 1.58 14.25
C GLN A 110 11.62 2.02 12.89
N SER A 111 10.60 1.31 12.39
CA SER A 111 9.87 1.74 11.19
C SER A 111 9.21 3.12 11.38
N ILE A 112 8.62 3.36 12.56
CA ILE A 112 8.02 4.66 12.90
C ILE A 112 9.08 5.75 12.94
N GLU A 113 10.23 5.50 13.59
CA GLU A 113 11.34 6.45 13.67
C GLU A 113 11.87 6.82 12.28
N ALA A 114 12.12 5.82 11.43
CA ALA A 114 12.60 6.05 10.07
C ALA A 114 11.56 6.78 9.20
N SER A 115 10.28 6.44 9.32
CA SER A 115 9.20 7.07 8.56
C SER A 115 8.96 8.53 8.97
N ARG A 116 9.29 8.93 10.19
CA ARG A 116 9.32 10.35 10.58
C ARG A 116 10.32 11.13 9.72
N VAL A 117 11.50 10.56 9.52
CA VAL A 117 12.58 11.19 8.75
C VAL A 117 12.21 11.22 7.26
N GLU A 118 11.68 10.13 6.70
CA GLU A 118 11.28 10.13 5.28
C GLU A 118 10.14 11.13 5.00
N LEU A 119 9.17 11.27 5.90
CA LEU A 119 8.11 12.27 5.77
C LEU A 119 8.66 13.70 5.92
N ALA A 120 9.70 13.90 6.74
CA ALA A 120 10.42 15.18 6.81
C ALA A 120 11.17 15.48 5.50
N VAL A 121 11.79 14.47 4.86
CA VAL A 121 12.39 14.64 3.52
C VAL A 121 11.32 15.02 2.49
N ARG A 122 10.16 14.38 2.54
CA ARG A 122 9.03 14.73 1.67
C ARG A 122 8.57 16.17 1.86
N GLU A 123 8.48 16.66 3.09
CA GLU A 123 8.05 18.04 3.37
C GLU A 123 9.12 19.05 2.96
N LEU A 124 10.38 18.78 3.25
CA LEU A 124 11.50 19.68 2.96
C LEU A 124 11.86 19.70 1.47
N ASN A 125 11.90 18.54 0.82
CA ASN A 125 12.31 18.41 -0.58
C ASN A 125 11.67 17.18 -1.25
N PRO A 126 10.42 17.27 -1.69
CA PRO A 126 9.67 16.13 -2.24
C PRO A 126 10.34 15.49 -3.46
N LYS A 127 11.12 16.26 -4.25
CA LYS A 127 11.83 15.73 -5.42
C LYS A 127 12.98 14.77 -5.04
N ARG A 128 13.50 14.86 -3.81
CA ARG A 128 14.56 14.00 -3.31
C ARG A 128 14.04 12.78 -2.54
N PHE A 129 12.72 12.63 -2.40
CA PHE A 129 12.12 11.55 -1.62
C PHE A 129 12.46 10.17 -2.17
N PHE A 130 12.32 9.95 -3.48
CA PHE A 130 12.63 8.65 -4.08
C PHE A 130 14.12 8.31 -4.00
N GLU A 131 14.99 9.30 -4.11
CA GLU A 131 16.44 9.13 -3.88
C GLU A 131 16.69 8.68 -2.43
N PHE A 132 16.06 9.34 -1.45
CA PHE A 132 16.16 8.95 -0.05
C PHE A 132 15.71 7.49 0.15
N GLN A 133 14.54 7.12 -0.37
CA GLN A 133 14.01 5.76 -0.24
C GLN A 133 14.99 4.71 -0.80
N ARG A 134 15.58 4.97 -1.94
CA ARG A 134 16.59 4.07 -2.53
C ARG A 134 17.82 3.96 -1.65
N LYS A 135 18.40 5.10 -1.24
CA LYS A 135 19.62 5.14 -0.41
C LYS A 135 19.44 4.46 0.94
N VAL A 136 18.29 4.61 1.60
CA VAL A 136 18.05 3.97 2.88
C VAL A 136 18.00 2.45 2.77
N TYR A 137 17.68 1.91 1.59
CA TYR A 137 17.70 0.47 1.31
C TYR A 137 19.06 -0.10 0.91
N GLU A 138 20.07 0.72 0.55
CA GLU A 138 21.38 0.24 0.11
C GLU A 138 22.14 -0.53 1.20
N GLY A 139 22.05 -0.13 2.47
CA GLY A 139 22.69 -0.82 3.57
C GLY A 139 21.88 -2.02 4.10
N ARG A 140 22.51 -2.88 4.89
CA ARG A 140 21.88 -4.03 5.56
C ARG A 140 21.39 -3.66 6.97
N GLY A 141 20.56 -4.53 7.56
CA GLY A 141 20.07 -4.41 8.95
C GLY A 141 18.85 -3.51 9.07
N VAL A 142 18.52 -3.19 10.31
CA VAL A 142 17.35 -2.38 10.68
C VAL A 142 17.51 -0.95 10.19
N ILE A 143 16.42 -0.38 9.74
CA ILE A 143 16.32 1.03 9.34
C ILE A 143 15.56 1.75 10.46
N ASP A 144 16.31 2.40 11.33
CA ASP A 144 15.81 3.25 12.43
C ASP A 144 15.95 4.75 12.11
N GLY A 145 15.58 5.58 13.05
CA GLY A 145 15.71 7.04 12.91
C GLY A 145 17.15 7.50 12.70
N ALA A 146 18.12 6.88 13.39
CA ALA A 146 19.54 7.23 13.28
C ALA A 146 20.09 6.94 11.87
N ARG A 147 19.77 5.77 11.32
CA ARG A 147 20.14 5.42 9.96
C ARG A 147 19.46 6.31 8.93
N ALA A 148 18.18 6.61 9.11
CA ALA A 148 17.45 7.51 8.21
C ALA A 148 18.07 8.92 8.19
N ILE A 149 18.45 9.47 9.36
CA ILE A 149 19.18 10.75 9.48
C ILE A 149 20.55 10.67 8.79
N SER A 150 21.32 9.60 9.00
CA SER A 150 22.61 9.42 8.33
C SER A 150 22.49 9.45 6.80
N VAL A 151 21.40 8.91 6.25
CA VAL A 151 21.12 9.00 4.81
C VAL A 151 20.81 10.43 4.39
N THR A 152 20.03 11.20 5.16
CA THR A 152 19.77 12.61 4.85
C THR A 152 21.03 13.46 4.90
N ASP A 153 21.95 13.19 5.84
CA ASP A 153 23.27 13.85 5.93
C ASP A 153 24.11 13.55 4.66
N ALA A 154 24.17 12.27 4.26
CA ALA A 154 24.87 11.85 3.03
C ALA A 154 24.24 12.45 1.76
N MET A 155 22.97 12.81 1.79
CA MET A 155 22.28 13.52 0.71
C MET A 155 22.52 15.06 0.76
N GLY A 156 23.20 15.57 1.77
CA GLY A 156 23.42 17.00 1.95
C GLY A 156 22.16 17.78 2.35
N LEU A 157 21.17 17.12 2.96
CA LEU A 157 19.98 17.78 3.49
C LEU A 157 20.29 18.40 4.86
N ASP A 158 19.62 19.53 5.16
CA ASP A 158 19.76 20.22 6.43
C ASP A 158 19.22 19.36 7.58
N ARG A 159 20.13 18.79 8.37
CA ARG A 159 19.83 17.92 9.52
C ARG A 159 18.92 18.60 10.54
N GLY A 160 19.16 19.90 10.82
CA GLY A 160 18.35 20.65 11.79
C GLY A 160 16.90 20.75 11.35
N LYS A 161 16.68 21.11 10.09
CA LYS A 161 15.34 21.18 9.49
C LYS A 161 14.65 19.81 9.40
N ILE A 162 15.38 18.76 9.04
CA ILE A 162 14.85 17.39 9.03
C ILE A 162 14.36 16.99 10.42
N LEU A 163 15.16 17.20 11.47
CA LEU A 163 14.79 16.86 12.85
C LEU A 163 13.62 17.72 13.35
N GLU A 164 13.61 19.01 13.05
CA GLU A 164 12.49 19.90 13.38
C GLU A 164 11.18 19.39 12.77
N ILE A 165 11.18 19.07 11.48
CA ILE A 165 9.99 18.60 10.77
C ILE A 165 9.58 17.21 11.29
N ALA A 166 10.51 16.27 11.42
CA ALA A 166 10.26 14.91 11.88
C ALA A 166 9.60 14.85 13.27
N ASN A 167 9.85 15.87 14.12
CA ASN A 167 9.29 15.96 15.47
C ASN A 167 7.91 16.66 15.53
N LYS A 168 7.39 17.21 14.44
CA LYS A 168 6.05 17.81 14.40
C LYS A 168 4.98 16.76 14.69
N SER A 169 3.95 17.13 15.43
CA SER A 169 2.78 16.27 15.68
C SER A 169 2.09 15.85 14.39
N GLY A 170 2.01 16.73 13.40
CA GLY A 170 1.43 16.45 12.09
C GLY A 170 2.06 15.26 11.37
N ILE A 171 3.37 15.01 11.54
CA ILE A 171 4.04 13.81 11.00
C ILE A 171 3.49 12.54 11.66
N THR A 172 3.27 12.57 12.98
CA THR A 172 2.64 11.46 13.70
C THR A 172 1.21 11.20 13.23
N ASP A 173 0.44 12.25 12.98
CA ASP A 173 -0.95 12.15 12.56
C ASP A 173 -1.06 11.60 11.12
N ILE A 174 -0.12 11.93 10.24
CA ILE A 174 0.00 11.32 8.91
C ILE A 174 0.19 9.80 9.05
N MET A 175 1.17 9.34 9.82
CA MET A 175 1.44 7.91 10.00
C MET A 175 0.25 7.16 10.63
N LYS A 176 -0.39 7.74 11.65
CA LYS A 176 -1.62 7.18 12.24
C LYS A 176 -2.73 7.06 11.22
N THR A 177 -2.91 8.07 10.36
CA THR A 177 -3.93 8.06 9.30
C THR A 177 -3.63 6.96 8.29
N HIS A 178 -2.38 6.81 7.85
CA HIS A 178 -1.96 5.73 6.96
C HIS A 178 -2.21 4.35 7.59
N ALA A 179 -1.85 4.16 8.87
CA ALA A 179 -2.07 2.90 9.58
C ALA A 179 -3.56 2.56 9.70
N ARG A 180 -4.39 3.54 10.06
CA ARG A 180 -5.84 3.36 10.16
C ARG A 180 -6.47 3.00 8.82
N VAL A 181 -6.18 3.78 7.77
CA VAL A 181 -6.74 3.53 6.43
C VAL A 181 -6.24 2.21 5.87
N GLY A 182 -4.94 1.89 5.99
CA GLY A 182 -4.41 0.58 5.57
C GLY A 182 -5.11 -0.60 6.26
N GLY A 183 -5.42 -0.47 7.55
CA GLY A 183 -6.21 -1.46 8.30
C GLY A 183 -7.66 -1.58 7.77
N GLU A 184 -8.35 -0.46 7.54
CA GLU A 184 -9.70 -0.42 6.96
C GLU A 184 -9.76 -1.02 5.55
N LEU A 185 -8.69 -0.86 4.78
CA LEU A 185 -8.51 -1.47 3.46
C LEU A 185 -8.04 -2.94 3.53
N LYS A 186 -7.86 -3.51 4.72
CA LYS A 186 -7.36 -4.88 4.94
C LYS A 186 -5.99 -5.15 4.29
N LEU A 187 -5.10 -4.17 4.31
CA LEU A 187 -3.72 -4.31 3.83
C LEU A 187 -2.88 -5.01 4.90
N MET A 188 -3.04 -6.32 5.02
CA MET A 188 -2.47 -7.15 6.11
C MET A 188 -0.98 -7.49 5.94
N ALA A 189 -0.36 -7.02 4.86
CA ALA A 189 1.08 -7.19 4.60
C ALA A 189 1.63 -6.01 3.82
N THR A 190 2.95 -5.81 3.86
CA THR A 190 3.67 -4.84 3.05
C THR A 190 4.70 -5.56 2.14
N PRO A 191 4.96 -5.04 0.94
CA PRO A 191 4.23 -3.93 0.35
C PRO A 191 2.79 -4.35 -0.02
N ALA A 192 1.89 -3.36 -0.08
CA ALA A 192 0.58 -3.53 -0.68
C ALA A 192 0.36 -2.42 -1.71
N TYR A 193 -0.48 -2.67 -2.68
CA TYR A 193 -0.74 -1.73 -3.77
C TYR A 193 -2.24 -1.47 -3.89
N VAL A 194 -2.61 -0.24 -4.22
CA VAL A 194 -3.97 0.10 -4.65
C VAL A 194 -3.90 0.61 -6.08
N ILE A 195 -4.56 -0.09 -6.99
CA ILE A 195 -4.57 0.22 -8.42
C ILE A 195 -6.00 0.05 -8.93
N GLN A 196 -6.56 1.08 -9.55
CA GLN A 196 -7.89 1.04 -10.18
C GLN A 196 -8.97 0.42 -9.25
N GLY A 197 -9.00 0.83 -8.00
CA GLY A 197 -9.99 0.34 -7.02
C GLY A 197 -9.77 -1.10 -6.56
N VAL A 198 -8.58 -1.67 -6.75
CA VAL A 198 -8.22 -2.99 -6.26
C VAL A 198 -7.01 -2.90 -5.34
N ALA A 199 -7.15 -3.49 -4.15
CA ALA A 199 -6.03 -3.72 -3.23
C ALA A 199 -5.33 -5.04 -3.60
N ILE A 200 -4.01 -4.99 -3.75
CA ILE A 200 -3.13 -6.14 -3.99
C ILE A 200 -2.21 -6.24 -2.78
N VAL A 201 -2.26 -7.34 -2.04
CA VAL A 201 -1.54 -7.53 -0.78
C VAL A 201 -0.32 -8.42 -0.98
N GLY A 202 0.86 -7.86 -0.82
CA GLY A 202 2.14 -8.48 -1.17
C GLY A 202 2.69 -7.97 -2.50
N HIS A 203 3.94 -8.35 -2.81
CA HIS A 203 4.63 -7.91 -4.02
C HIS A 203 4.43 -8.91 -5.17
N PRO A 204 3.69 -8.55 -6.23
CA PRO A 204 3.45 -9.48 -7.34
C PRO A 204 4.65 -9.55 -8.33
N GLY A 205 5.67 -8.68 -8.18
CA GLY A 205 6.80 -8.57 -9.09
C GLY A 205 6.58 -7.58 -10.23
N PHE A 206 7.69 -7.19 -10.86
CA PHE A 206 7.71 -6.19 -11.95
C PHE A 206 6.77 -6.55 -13.12
N GLU A 207 6.87 -7.78 -13.65
CA GLU A 207 6.08 -8.21 -14.81
C GLU A 207 4.58 -8.22 -14.53
N SER A 208 4.18 -8.62 -13.33
CA SER A 208 2.77 -8.61 -12.95
C SER A 208 2.23 -7.21 -12.76
N LEU A 209 2.98 -6.30 -12.14
CA LEU A 209 2.59 -4.87 -12.06
C LEU A 209 2.48 -4.26 -13.46
N ARG A 210 3.42 -4.54 -14.36
CA ARG A 210 3.38 -4.07 -15.75
C ARG A 210 2.14 -4.58 -16.49
N LYS A 211 1.78 -5.87 -16.31
CA LYS A 211 0.55 -6.43 -16.88
C LYS A 211 -0.71 -5.79 -16.33
N VAL A 212 -0.77 -5.55 -15.01
CA VAL A 212 -1.88 -4.83 -14.38
C VAL A 212 -2.04 -3.43 -14.97
N VAL A 213 -0.95 -2.67 -15.10
CA VAL A 213 -0.98 -1.34 -15.73
C VAL A 213 -1.49 -1.40 -17.16
N ALA A 214 -0.99 -2.35 -17.96
CA ALA A 214 -1.44 -2.57 -19.34
C ALA A 214 -2.94 -2.90 -19.43
N SER A 215 -3.44 -3.78 -18.51
CA SER A 215 -4.87 -4.10 -18.43
C SER A 215 -5.72 -2.87 -18.09
N VAL A 216 -5.28 -2.08 -17.09
CA VAL A 216 -6.00 -0.85 -16.73
C VAL A 216 -6.09 0.11 -17.92
N ARG A 217 -5.02 0.27 -18.71
CA ARG A 217 -5.05 1.08 -19.94
C ARG A 217 -6.02 0.53 -20.96
N SER A 218 -6.01 -0.77 -21.18
CA SER A 218 -6.79 -1.45 -22.21
C SER A 218 -8.28 -1.53 -21.88
N CYS A 219 -8.64 -2.00 -20.69
CA CYS A 219 -10.03 -2.33 -20.34
C CYS A 219 -10.55 -1.67 -19.04
N LYS A 220 -9.78 -0.75 -18.43
CA LYS A 220 -10.11 -0.09 -17.16
C LYS A 220 -10.29 -1.04 -15.98
N LYS A 221 -9.69 -2.23 -16.04
CA LYS A 221 -9.69 -3.25 -14.96
C LYS A 221 -8.27 -3.76 -14.73
N VAL A 222 -7.98 -4.27 -13.53
CA VAL A 222 -6.67 -4.84 -13.19
C VAL A 222 -6.35 -6.15 -13.91
N ALA A 223 -7.37 -6.78 -14.46
CA ALA A 223 -7.28 -7.96 -15.35
C ALA A 223 -8.42 -7.90 -16.37
N CYS A 224 -8.10 -8.09 -17.62
CA CYS A 224 -9.02 -8.28 -18.72
C CYS A 224 -9.23 -9.81 -18.92
#